data_9779cb9e60e0daff6aa61db604bab549
#
_entry.id   9779cb9e60e0daff6aa61db604bab549
#
_cell.length_a   1.000
_cell.length_b   1.000
_cell.length_c   1.000
_cell.angle_alpha   90.00
_cell.angle_beta   90.00
_cell.angle_gamma   90.00
#
_symmetry.space_group_name_H-M   'P 1'
#
loop_
_entity.id
_entity.type
_entity.pdbx_description
1 polymer ?
#
loop_
_entity_poly.entity_id
_entity_poly.type
_entity_poly.pdbx_seq_one_letter_code
_entity_poly.pdbx_strand_id
1 'polypeptide(L)'
;MQKHEFFVQKTGLQYETFLTELLEGRFNDVNIIETRLKLLNRRFGKFFCLAILYCPEPHNSDLFNKRQMASLRQVYPNAMSVVYKNNIILLINQDTPVQLSPELTDPLEQFAERNHLKVSLSQPFADILKIRIFYHQALHTLELSDLQAPDQTLFYSTDALPEYLFSKCCLLYT
;
A
#
# COMPACT_ATOMS: atom_id res chain seq x y z
N MET A 1 -11.12 16.32 27.03
CA MET A 1 -11.30 15.86 25.63
C MET A 1 -10.17 16.31 24.69
N GLN A 2 -9.71 17.57 24.71
CA GLN A 2 -8.66 18.10 23.79
C GLN A 2 -7.29 17.39 23.85
N LYS A 3 -6.83 16.93 25.02
CA LYS A 3 -5.52 16.24 25.12
C LYS A 3 -5.47 14.88 24.40
N HIS A 4 -6.58 14.17 24.33
CA HIS A 4 -6.65 12.85 23.68
C HIS A 4 -6.62 12.97 22.15
N GLU A 5 -7.32 13.95 21.59
CA GLU A 5 -7.32 14.22 20.14
C GLU A 5 -5.95 14.69 19.65
N PHE A 6 -5.25 15.52 20.42
CA PHE A 6 -3.91 16.00 20.06
C PHE A 6 -2.89 14.86 20.06
N PHE A 7 -3.00 13.91 20.98
CA PHE A 7 -2.12 12.75 21.06
C PHE A 7 -2.36 11.77 19.90
N VAL A 8 -3.61 11.54 19.55
CA VAL A 8 -4.01 10.67 18.42
C VAL A 8 -3.55 11.27 17.08
N GLN A 9 -3.67 12.57 16.87
CA GLN A 9 -3.18 13.25 15.67
C GLN A 9 -1.66 13.20 15.54
N LYS A 10 -0.92 13.40 16.63
CA LYS A 10 0.54 13.37 16.63
C LYS A 10 1.08 11.95 16.32
N THR A 11 0.44 10.93 16.86
CA THR A 11 0.79 9.53 16.59
C THR A 11 0.46 9.14 15.15
N GLY A 12 -0.66 9.62 14.61
CA GLY A 12 -1.06 9.42 13.22
C GLY A 12 -0.05 9.98 12.22
N LEU A 13 0.40 11.21 12.44
CA LEU A 13 1.37 11.89 11.58
C LEU A 13 2.74 11.19 11.58
N GLN A 14 3.21 10.74 12.76
CA GLN A 14 4.47 9.99 12.88
C GLN A 14 4.42 8.64 12.16
N TYR A 15 3.26 8.03 12.14
CA TYR A 15 3.00 6.77 11.48
C TYR A 15 3.00 6.89 9.95
N GLU A 16 2.36 7.92 9.42
CA GLU A 16 2.35 8.21 7.98
C GLU A 16 3.76 8.55 7.48
N THR A 17 4.53 9.33 8.26
CA THR A 17 5.93 9.62 7.98
C THR A 17 6.78 8.36 7.93
N PHE A 18 6.61 7.45 8.88
CA PHE A 18 7.36 6.19 8.93
C PHE A 18 7.09 5.32 7.69
N LEU A 19 5.82 5.15 7.28
CA LEU A 19 5.49 4.37 6.10
C LEU A 19 6.00 5.04 4.81
N THR A 20 5.96 6.35 4.73
CA THR A 20 6.57 7.10 3.63
C THR A 20 8.08 6.86 3.53
N GLU A 21 8.80 6.94 4.65
CA GLU A 21 10.24 6.65 4.71
C GLU A 21 10.57 5.21 4.29
N LEU A 22 9.72 4.23 4.64
CA LEU A 22 9.84 2.85 4.17
C LEU A 22 9.71 2.74 2.65
N LEU A 23 8.69 3.36 2.07
CA LEU A 23 8.44 3.37 0.62
C LEU A 23 9.56 4.08 -0.15
N GLU A 24 10.19 5.07 0.46
CA GLU A 24 11.35 5.78 -0.10
C GLU A 24 12.67 5.00 0.04
N GLY A 25 12.66 3.87 0.77
CA GLY A 25 13.83 3.04 0.98
C GLY A 25 14.87 3.68 1.89
N ARG A 26 14.44 4.51 2.85
CA ARG A 26 15.35 5.20 3.80
C ARG A 26 15.90 4.30 4.90
N PHE A 27 15.38 3.08 5.03
CA PHE A 27 15.84 2.09 6.00
C PHE A 27 16.68 1.01 5.31
N ASN A 28 17.81 0.69 5.91
CA ASN A 28 18.74 -0.36 5.48
C ASN A 28 18.95 -1.45 6.53
N ASP A 29 18.29 -1.33 7.69
CA ASP A 29 18.40 -2.25 8.82
C ASP A 29 17.02 -2.49 9.44
N VAL A 30 16.65 -3.77 9.56
CA VAL A 30 15.38 -4.20 10.17
C VAL A 30 15.29 -3.78 11.65
N ASN A 31 16.40 -3.76 12.38
CA ASN A 31 16.41 -3.36 13.78
C ASN A 31 15.99 -1.89 13.97
N ILE A 32 16.34 -1.03 13.02
CA ILE A 32 15.90 0.37 13.03
C ILE A 32 14.41 0.45 12.82
N ILE A 33 13.86 -0.34 11.89
CA ILE A 33 12.43 -0.44 11.63
C ILE A 33 11.69 -0.91 12.88
N GLU A 34 12.15 -1.99 13.51
CA GLU A 34 11.54 -2.52 14.74
C GLU A 34 11.57 -1.51 15.89
N THR A 35 12.66 -0.79 16.06
CA THR A 35 12.79 0.26 17.08
C THR A 35 11.78 1.38 16.83
N ARG A 36 11.63 1.83 15.58
CA ARG A 36 10.64 2.85 15.22
C ARG A 36 9.21 2.36 15.45
N LEU A 37 8.89 1.10 15.10
CA LEU A 37 7.58 0.51 15.35
C LEU A 37 7.24 0.42 16.84
N LYS A 38 8.21 0.05 17.68
CA LYS A 38 8.04 0.06 19.15
C LYS A 38 7.69 1.44 19.66
N LEU A 39 8.35 2.49 19.18
CA LEU A 39 8.04 3.88 19.54
C LEU A 39 6.63 4.31 19.10
N LEU A 40 6.12 3.74 18.03
CA LEU A 40 4.75 3.94 17.53
C LEU A 40 3.72 3.03 18.20
N ASN A 41 4.15 2.21 19.16
CA ASN A 41 3.34 1.17 19.81
C ASN A 41 2.69 0.22 18.78
N ARG A 42 3.49 -0.18 17.77
CA ARG A 42 3.10 -1.08 16.69
C ARG A 42 4.14 -2.18 16.52
N ARG A 43 3.76 -3.24 15.84
CA ARG A 43 4.66 -4.29 15.37
C ARG A 43 4.29 -4.69 13.96
N PHE A 44 5.26 -5.18 13.20
CA PHE A 44 5.00 -5.89 11.97
C PHE A 44 4.83 -7.39 12.22
N GLY A 45 4.00 -8.02 11.39
CA GLY A 45 4.07 -9.45 11.15
C GLY A 45 5.30 -9.80 10.29
N LYS A 46 5.41 -11.07 9.94
CA LYS A 46 6.55 -11.60 9.16
C LYS A 46 6.31 -11.52 7.64
N PHE A 47 5.07 -11.39 7.22
CA PHE A 47 4.67 -11.44 5.82
C PHE A 47 3.84 -10.22 5.47
N PHE A 48 4.02 -9.73 4.25
CA PHE A 48 3.49 -8.47 3.77
C PHE A 48 2.83 -8.62 2.41
N CYS A 49 1.85 -7.77 2.13
CA CYS A 49 1.34 -7.47 0.81
C CYS A 49 1.04 -5.98 0.74
N LEU A 50 1.32 -5.36 -0.38
CA LEU A 50 1.09 -3.94 -0.59
C LEU A 50 -0.02 -3.76 -1.61
N ALA A 51 -1.01 -2.92 -1.27
CA ALA A 51 -2.05 -2.47 -2.19
C ALA A 51 -1.84 -0.99 -2.50
N ILE A 52 -1.98 -0.63 -3.77
CA ILE A 52 -2.04 0.76 -4.23
C ILE A 52 -3.47 1.03 -4.69
N LEU A 53 -4.13 2.01 -4.07
CA LEU A 53 -5.46 2.45 -4.46
C LEU A 53 -5.33 3.81 -5.17
N TYR A 54 -5.78 3.86 -6.39
CA TYR A 54 -5.73 5.01 -7.28
C TYR A 54 -7.13 5.51 -7.60
N CYS A 55 -7.32 6.82 -7.55
CA CYS A 55 -8.54 7.47 -8.01
C CYS A 55 -8.33 8.02 -9.42
N PRO A 56 -9.02 7.49 -10.46
CA PRO A 56 -8.90 7.98 -11.83
C PRO A 56 -9.44 9.40 -11.99
N GLU A 57 -10.42 9.79 -11.16
CA GLU A 57 -11.02 11.11 -11.22
C GLU A 57 -10.24 12.12 -10.36
N PRO A 58 -10.12 13.39 -10.80
CA PRO A 58 -9.29 14.39 -10.13
C PRO A 58 -9.91 14.95 -8.83
N HIS A 59 -10.76 14.20 -8.14
CA HIS A 59 -11.35 14.59 -6.86
C HIS A 59 -10.40 14.40 -5.67
N ASN A 60 -9.10 14.52 -5.89
CA ASN A 60 -8.06 14.38 -4.86
C ASN A 60 -8.06 15.55 -3.87
N SER A 61 -9.13 15.69 -3.09
CA SER A 61 -9.05 16.50 -1.88
C SER A 61 -8.43 15.68 -0.75
N ASP A 62 -7.59 16.30 0.07
CA ASP A 62 -7.05 15.68 1.30
C ASP A 62 -8.16 15.09 2.18
N LEU A 63 -9.34 15.69 2.14
CA LEU A 63 -10.51 15.24 2.88
C LEU A 63 -11.04 13.90 2.36
N PHE A 64 -11.06 13.70 1.02
CA PHE A 64 -11.46 12.44 0.40
C PHE A 64 -10.50 11.32 0.83
N ASN A 65 -9.19 11.53 0.67
CA ASN A 65 -8.17 10.55 1.04
C ASN A 65 -8.22 10.18 2.53
N LYS A 66 -8.43 11.15 3.42
CA LYS A 66 -8.57 10.90 4.87
C LYS A 66 -9.79 10.04 5.21
N ARG A 67 -10.93 10.27 4.55
CA ARG A 67 -12.14 9.45 4.72
C ARG A 67 -11.90 8.03 4.24
N GLN A 68 -11.29 7.85 3.07
CA GLN A 68 -10.98 6.53 2.51
C GLN A 68 -10.02 5.76 3.42
N MET A 69 -8.96 6.38 3.91
CA MET A 69 -8.05 5.74 4.87
C MET A 69 -8.73 5.33 6.17
N ALA A 70 -9.64 6.15 6.70
CA ALA A 70 -10.41 5.80 7.90
C ALA A 70 -11.29 4.56 7.67
N SER A 71 -11.96 4.49 6.51
CA SER A 71 -12.77 3.33 6.14
C SER A 71 -11.93 2.07 5.88
N LEU A 72 -10.78 2.19 5.23
CA LEU A 72 -9.84 1.09 5.03
C LEU A 72 -9.32 0.51 6.35
N ARG A 73 -9.08 1.35 7.36
CA ARG A 73 -8.67 0.91 8.71
C ARG A 73 -9.74 0.08 9.41
N GLN A 74 -11.02 0.28 9.09
CA GLN A 74 -12.10 -0.56 9.62
C GLN A 74 -12.10 -1.94 8.97
N VAL A 75 -11.82 -2.01 7.67
CA VAL A 75 -11.75 -3.27 6.91
C VAL A 75 -10.47 -4.04 7.22
N TYR A 76 -9.33 -3.33 7.35
CA TYR A 76 -8.01 -3.91 7.61
C TYR A 76 -7.36 -3.28 8.86
N PRO A 77 -7.81 -3.63 10.07
CA PRO A 77 -7.39 -2.95 11.32
C PRO A 77 -5.89 -3.10 11.62
N ASN A 78 -5.26 -4.17 11.13
CA ASN A 78 -3.83 -4.43 11.33
C ASN A 78 -2.95 -3.86 10.21
N ALA A 79 -3.54 -3.38 9.12
CA ALA A 79 -2.79 -2.79 8.02
C ALA A 79 -2.35 -1.36 8.32
N MET A 80 -1.29 -0.93 7.63
CA MET A 80 -0.81 0.44 7.65
C MET A 80 -1.21 1.15 6.36
N SER A 81 -1.69 2.40 6.45
CA SER A 81 -2.09 3.17 5.29
C SER A 81 -1.50 4.58 5.29
N VAL A 82 -1.12 5.07 4.12
CA VAL A 82 -0.61 6.43 3.91
C VAL A 82 -1.03 6.94 2.52
N VAL A 83 -1.19 8.25 2.37
CA VAL A 83 -1.25 8.89 1.05
C VAL A 83 0.18 9.15 0.59
N TYR A 84 0.56 8.55 -0.52
CA TYR A 84 1.89 8.70 -1.11
C TYR A 84 1.78 8.89 -2.62
N LYS A 85 2.34 10.00 -3.14
CA LYS A 85 2.28 10.36 -4.57
C LYS A 85 0.87 10.28 -5.16
N ASN A 86 -0.10 10.88 -4.48
CA ASN A 86 -1.52 10.94 -4.84
C ASN A 86 -2.25 9.58 -4.82
N ASN A 87 -1.62 8.51 -4.35
CA ASN A 87 -2.25 7.21 -4.17
C ASN A 87 -2.42 6.90 -2.69
N ILE A 88 -3.42 6.11 -2.34
CA ILE A 88 -3.50 5.51 -1.01
C ILE A 88 -2.73 4.19 -1.07
N ILE A 89 -1.72 4.08 -0.21
CA ILE A 89 -0.94 2.87 -0.05
C ILE A 89 -1.42 2.15 1.20
N LEU A 90 -1.74 0.87 1.06
CA LEU A 90 -2.13 -0.01 2.15
C LEU A 90 -1.09 -1.12 2.28
N LEU A 91 -0.39 -1.17 3.41
CA LEU A 91 0.54 -2.25 3.75
C LEU A 91 -0.16 -3.22 4.67
N ILE A 92 -0.57 -4.36 4.13
CA ILE A 92 -1.14 -5.48 4.87
C ILE A 92 0.02 -6.30 5.42
N ASN A 93 -0.04 -6.67 6.70
CA ASN A 93 0.98 -7.48 7.34
C ASN A 93 0.37 -8.48 8.33
N GLN A 94 0.97 -9.67 8.42
CA GLN A 94 0.53 -10.75 9.31
C GLN A 94 1.68 -11.71 9.64
N ASP A 95 1.48 -12.55 10.64
CA ASP A 95 2.50 -13.51 11.11
C ASP A 95 2.55 -14.80 10.26
N THR A 96 1.51 -15.08 9.49
CA THR A 96 1.41 -16.20 8.53
C THR A 96 1.61 -15.72 7.10
N PRO A 97 2.01 -16.59 6.15
CA PRO A 97 2.11 -16.22 4.75
C PRO A 97 0.82 -15.57 4.23
N VAL A 98 0.95 -14.40 3.59
CA VAL A 98 -0.20 -13.71 2.99
C VAL A 98 -0.65 -14.50 1.78
N GLN A 99 -1.92 -14.89 1.75
CA GLN A 99 -2.56 -15.49 0.60
C GLN A 99 -3.50 -14.46 -0.03
N LEU A 100 -3.41 -14.29 -1.34
CA LEU A 100 -4.34 -13.43 -2.10
C LEU A 100 -5.65 -14.20 -2.37
N SER A 101 -6.29 -14.59 -1.28
CA SER A 101 -7.57 -15.31 -1.30
C SER A 101 -8.75 -14.34 -1.32
N PRO A 102 -9.95 -14.78 -1.70
CA PRO A 102 -11.15 -13.94 -1.70
C PRO A 102 -11.40 -13.25 -0.35
N GLU A 103 -11.10 -13.90 0.77
CA GLU A 103 -11.28 -13.30 2.11
C GLU A 103 -10.46 -12.03 2.29
N LEU A 104 -9.31 -11.94 1.62
CA LEU A 104 -8.45 -10.76 1.66
C LEU A 104 -8.80 -9.77 0.54
N THR A 105 -9.12 -10.25 -0.65
CA THR A 105 -9.24 -9.42 -1.85
C THR A 105 -10.64 -8.87 -2.08
N ASP A 106 -11.71 -9.65 -1.80
CA ASP A 106 -13.09 -9.21 -2.04
C ASP A 106 -13.48 -7.95 -1.25
N PRO A 107 -13.12 -7.80 0.06
CA PRO A 107 -13.42 -6.56 0.77
C PRO A 107 -12.71 -5.35 0.16
N LEU A 108 -11.50 -5.52 -0.39
CA LEU A 108 -10.73 -4.47 -1.02
C LEU A 108 -11.32 -4.07 -2.37
N GLU A 109 -11.71 -5.05 -3.18
CA GLU A 109 -12.37 -4.85 -4.47
C GLU A 109 -13.72 -4.14 -4.29
N GLN A 110 -14.58 -4.63 -3.40
CA GLN A 110 -15.85 -3.99 -3.07
C GLN A 110 -15.68 -2.56 -2.53
N PHE A 111 -14.63 -2.33 -1.74
CA PHE A 111 -14.31 -0.99 -1.26
C PHE A 111 -13.93 -0.07 -2.43
N ALA A 112 -13.09 -0.55 -3.33
CA ALA A 112 -12.64 0.19 -4.48
C ALA A 112 -13.79 0.50 -5.46
N GLU A 113 -14.64 -0.47 -5.76
CA GLU A 113 -15.83 -0.28 -6.60
C GLU A 113 -16.76 0.80 -6.05
N ARG A 114 -17.09 0.73 -4.75
CA ARG A 114 -17.97 1.73 -4.10
C ARG A 114 -17.40 3.15 -4.11
N ASN A 115 -16.09 3.28 -4.19
CA ASN A 115 -15.40 4.58 -4.12
C ASN A 115 -14.79 5.00 -5.45
N HIS A 116 -15.10 4.28 -6.54
CA HIS A 116 -14.57 4.53 -7.89
C HIS A 116 -13.04 4.57 -7.93
N LEU A 117 -12.40 3.65 -7.21
CA LEU A 117 -10.95 3.49 -7.16
C LEU A 117 -10.53 2.29 -8.00
N LYS A 118 -9.30 2.30 -8.47
CA LYS A 118 -8.60 1.12 -8.99
C LYS A 118 -7.58 0.65 -7.97
N VAL A 119 -7.37 -0.65 -7.89
CA VAL A 119 -6.47 -1.28 -6.93
C VAL A 119 -5.47 -2.17 -7.64
N SER A 120 -4.21 -2.04 -7.29
CA SER A 120 -3.18 -3.00 -7.64
C SER A 120 -2.58 -3.62 -6.39
N LEU A 121 -2.49 -4.95 -6.38
CA LEU A 121 -1.88 -5.74 -5.31
C LEU A 121 -0.49 -6.23 -5.72
N SER A 122 0.50 -6.03 -4.85
CA SER A 122 1.81 -6.64 -5.01
C SER A 122 1.75 -8.15 -4.80
N GLN A 123 2.80 -8.85 -5.22
CA GLN A 123 3.05 -10.19 -4.69
C GLN A 123 3.26 -10.13 -3.17
N PRO A 124 2.86 -11.18 -2.42
CA PRO A 124 3.26 -11.33 -1.03
C PRO A 124 4.77 -11.41 -0.87
N PHE A 125 5.31 -10.80 0.20
CA PHE A 125 6.74 -10.79 0.48
C PHE A 125 7.01 -10.87 1.99
N ALA A 126 8.24 -11.27 2.35
CA ALA A 126 8.66 -11.42 3.75
C ALA A 126 9.74 -10.41 4.18
N ASP A 127 10.48 -9.84 3.23
CA ASP A 127 11.54 -8.90 3.52
C ASP A 127 11.05 -7.46 3.37
N ILE A 128 10.79 -6.80 4.51
CA ILE A 128 10.28 -5.43 4.53
C ILE A 128 11.23 -4.40 3.90
N LEU A 129 12.55 -4.67 3.89
CA LEU A 129 13.52 -3.80 3.23
C LEU A 129 13.35 -3.76 1.71
N LYS A 130 12.65 -4.75 1.14
CA LYS A 130 12.32 -4.81 -0.29
C LYS A 130 10.99 -4.16 -0.65
N ILE A 131 10.28 -3.52 0.29
CA ILE A 131 8.97 -2.92 0.06
C ILE A 131 8.95 -2.01 -1.18
N ARG A 132 10.04 -1.28 -1.44
CA ARG A 132 10.15 -0.40 -2.61
C ARG A 132 10.05 -1.16 -3.93
N ILE A 133 10.59 -2.37 -4.01
CA ILE A 133 10.50 -3.22 -5.22
C ILE A 133 9.03 -3.58 -5.47
N PHE A 134 8.33 -4.05 -4.45
CA PHE A 134 6.93 -4.44 -4.54
C PHE A 134 6.00 -3.25 -4.80
N TYR A 135 6.34 -2.07 -4.25
CA TYR A 135 5.64 -0.82 -4.58
C TYR A 135 5.76 -0.49 -6.08
N HIS A 136 6.96 -0.56 -6.65
CA HIS A 136 7.16 -0.27 -8.07
C HIS A 136 6.50 -1.32 -8.98
N GLN A 137 6.48 -2.58 -8.60
CA GLN A 137 5.75 -3.61 -9.34
C GLN A 137 4.25 -3.32 -9.35
N ALA A 138 3.66 -3.05 -8.18
CA ALA A 138 2.23 -2.73 -8.08
C ALA A 138 1.87 -1.43 -8.82
N LEU A 139 2.73 -0.41 -8.77
CA LEU A 139 2.53 0.84 -9.50
C LEU A 139 2.54 0.62 -11.01
N HIS A 140 3.51 -0.15 -11.52
CA HIS A 140 3.59 -0.48 -12.94
C HIS A 140 2.38 -1.28 -13.42
N THR A 141 1.92 -2.23 -12.60
CA THR A 141 0.68 -2.98 -12.88
C THR A 141 -0.52 -2.05 -13.01
N LEU A 142 -0.62 -1.05 -12.13
CA LEU A 142 -1.70 -0.08 -12.18
C LEU A 142 -1.65 0.79 -13.45
N GLU A 143 -0.47 1.23 -13.85
CA GLU A 143 -0.24 2.00 -15.08
C GLU A 143 -0.61 1.21 -16.34
N LEU A 144 -0.26 -0.09 -16.39
CA LEU A 144 -0.65 -0.97 -17.50
C LEU A 144 -2.15 -1.26 -17.52
N SER A 145 -2.76 -1.41 -16.36
CA SER A 145 -4.16 -1.78 -16.22
C SER A 145 -5.11 -0.72 -16.77
N ASP A 146 -4.76 0.55 -16.62
CA ASP A 146 -5.53 1.67 -17.16
C ASP A 146 -5.62 1.61 -18.69
N LEU A 147 -4.60 1.05 -19.34
CA LEU A 147 -4.53 0.92 -20.80
C LEU A 147 -5.22 -0.34 -21.32
N GLN A 148 -5.16 -1.46 -20.58
CA GLN A 148 -5.56 -2.78 -21.07
C GLN A 148 -6.95 -3.20 -20.62
N ALA A 149 -7.38 -2.81 -19.44
CA ALA A 149 -8.66 -3.22 -18.85
C ALA A 149 -9.31 -2.07 -18.04
N PRO A 150 -9.84 -1.04 -18.72
CA PRO A 150 -10.37 0.15 -18.04
C PRO A 150 -11.54 -0.15 -17.11
N ASP A 151 -12.30 -1.21 -17.35
CA ASP A 151 -13.48 -1.60 -16.56
C ASP A 151 -13.13 -2.48 -15.35
N GLN A 152 -11.90 -2.98 -15.26
CA GLN A 152 -11.47 -3.82 -14.14
C GLN A 152 -11.05 -2.94 -12.95
N THR A 153 -11.39 -3.38 -11.74
CA THR A 153 -11.13 -2.65 -10.49
C THR A 153 -9.87 -3.16 -9.77
N LEU A 154 -9.67 -4.47 -9.74
CA LEU A 154 -8.58 -5.13 -9.00
C LEU A 154 -7.59 -5.80 -9.95
N PHE A 155 -6.31 -5.53 -9.74
CA PHE A 155 -5.20 -6.04 -10.54
C PHE A 155 -4.13 -6.69 -9.65
N TYR A 156 -3.50 -7.73 -10.16
CA TYR A 156 -2.43 -8.44 -9.46
C TYR A 156 -1.10 -8.23 -10.17
N SER A 157 -0.06 -7.87 -9.43
CA SER A 157 1.28 -7.68 -10.01
C SER A 157 1.88 -8.96 -10.60
N THR A 158 1.37 -10.14 -10.22
CA THR A 158 1.71 -11.41 -10.83
C THR A 158 1.36 -11.46 -12.31
N ASP A 159 0.26 -10.85 -12.70
CA ASP A 159 -0.27 -10.92 -14.06
C ASP A 159 0.49 -9.99 -15.02
N ALA A 160 1.06 -8.90 -14.49
CA ALA A 160 1.87 -7.93 -15.23
C ALA A 160 3.40 -8.14 -15.08
N LEU A 161 3.83 -9.21 -14.42
CA LEU A 161 5.24 -9.45 -14.13
C LEU A 161 6.12 -9.59 -15.40
N PRO A 162 5.68 -10.29 -16.47
CA PRO A 162 6.45 -10.39 -17.70
C PRO A 162 6.75 -9.02 -18.31
N GLU A 163 5.75 -8.16 -18.45
CA GLU A 163 5.89 -6.81 -19.00
C GLU A 163 6.79 -5.93 -18.14
N TYR A 164 6.70 -6.04 -16.83
CA TYR A 164 7.58 -5.33 -15.89
C TYR A 164 9.04 -5.75 -16.07
N LEU A 165 9.33 -7.05 -16.19
CA LEU A 165 10.67 -7.55 -16.41
C LEU A 165 11.23 -7.10 -17.77
N PHE A 166 10.44 -7.16 -18.84
CA PHE A 166 10.83 -6.67 -20.17
C PHE A 166 11.14 -5.16 -20.15
N SER A 167 10.35 -4.34 -19.47
CA SER A 167 10.61 -2.90 -19.36
C SER A 167 11.94 -2.60 -18.67
N LYS A 168 12.34 -3.41 -17.68
CA LYS A 168 13.62 -3.27 -16.97
C LYS A 168 14.80 -3.75 -17.81
N CYS A 169 14.61 -4.82 -18.59
CA CYS A 169 15.68 -5.32 -19.49
C CYS A 169 15.96 -4.32 -20.62
N CYS A 170 14.94 -3.70 -21.21
CA CYS A 170 15.14 -2.70 -22.27
C CYS A 170 15.92 -1.46 -21.81
N LEU A 171 15.79 -1.06 -20.54
CA LEU A 171 16.52 0.08 -19.97
C LEU A 171 18.01 -0.22 -19.71
N LEU A 172 18.42 -1.50 -19.70
CA LEU A 172 19.82 -1.90 -19.54
C LEU A 172 20.62 -1.91 -20.85
N TYR A 173 19.92 -1.83 -21.99
CA TYR A 173 20.53 -1.85 -23.33
C TYR A 173 20.54 -0.48 -24.06
N THR A 174 20.11 0.58 -23.38
CA THR A 174 20.22 1.97 -23.84
C THR A 174 21.20 2.75 -23.00
#